data_c344ac20517c67ac7a4d0b2968e24754
#
_entry.id   c344ac20517c67ac7a4d0b2968e24754
#
_cell.length_a   1.000
_cell.length_b   1.000
_cell.length_c   1.000
_cell.angle_alpha   90.00
_cell.angle_beta   90.00
_cell.angle_gamma   90.00
#
_symmetry.space_group_name_H-M   'P 1'
#
loop_
_entity.id
_entity.type
_entity.pdbx_description
1 polymer ?
#
loop_
_entity_poly.entity_id
_entity_poly.type
_entity_poly.pdbx_seq_one_letter_code
_entity_poly.pdbx_strand_id
1 'polypeptide(L)'
;MKLNKIIIGTRGSILALAQAEKVKEILIEKYEKMKKNNDFGGIKGFDKNSPLEIELKVIITKGDKDLRDFTKIKGTTQKDLFVKEIEKEMLENKIDLAVHSLKDMPQQTPEGLLNACFPMREDSRDALVSRNGEKLSELSENSVIGTGSIRREKELLNLRNNLKIKAIRGNIHTRLKKLDDGEYDAIVLAVAGLKRVGLANRITEYFDTDSFMPAPGQGILCIQCRENDEKIRKLLEIINDDKVTAMCEAEREFSKIFDGGCHTPIGCSSVIDGNTLKLKGMYNDNGRRIFKEIAGNRENPKETAQKLAKEIKKEEIKDEEG
;
A
#
# COMPACT_ATOMS: atom_id res chain seq x y z
N MET A 1 -20.81 14.68 28.14
CA MET A 1 -21.01 14.50 26.69
C MET A 1 -19.65 14.24 26.07
N LYS A 2 -19.43 13.09 25.46
CA LYS A 2 -18.20 12.90 24.67
C LYS A 2 -18.36 13.77 23.42
N LEU A 3 -17.64 14.86 23.37
CA LEU A 3 -17.39 15.67 22.18
C LEU A 3 -17.02 14.76 21.00
N ASN A 4 -17.10 15.26 19.78
CA ASN A 4 -16.75 14.58 18.54
C ASN A 4 -15.25 14.19 18.49
N LYS A 5 -14.79 13.44 19.51
CA LYS A 5 -13.42 13.01 19.64
C LYS A 5 -13.23 11.63 18.99
N ILE A 6 -12.18 11.52 18.18
CA ILE A 6 -11.77 10.29 17.50
C ILE A 6 -10.28 10.07 17.75
N ILE A 7 -9.90 8.83 17.96
CA ILE A 7 -8.51 8.42 18.15
C ILE A 7 -8.08 7.59 16.94
N ILE A 8 -7.11 8.09 16.18
CA ILE A 8 -6.47 7.36 15.08
C ILE A 8 -5.24 6.64 15.59
N GLY A 9 -5.24 5.31 15.50
CA GLY A 9 -4.08 4.49 15.76
C GLY A 9 -3.11 4.49 14.58
N THR A 10 -1.82 4.63 14.85
CA THR A 10 -0.76 4.60 13.82
C THR A 10 0.55 4.08 14.39
N ARG A 11 1.45 3.61 13.51
CA ARG A 11 2.83 3.27 13.88
C ARG A 11 3.65 4.54 14.11
N GLY A 12 4.77 4.41 14.83
CA GLY A 12 5.66 5.53 15.12
C GLY A 12 6.63 5.93 13.97
N SER A 13 6.58 5.28 12.80
CA SER A 13 7.45 5.68 11.69
C SER A 13 6.99 7.00 11.07
N ILE A 14 7.94 7.81 10.59
CA ILE A 14 7.65 9.12 9.95
C ILE A 14 6.61 8.97 8.84
N LEU A 15 6.70 7.92 8.02
CA LEU A 15 5.72 7.67 6.96
C LEU A 15 4.33 7.36 7.53
N ALA A 16 4.22 6.52 8.56
CA ALA A 16 2.93 6.17 9.14
C ALA A 16 2.27 7.39 9.81
N LEU A 17 3.04 8.20 10.50
CA LEU A 17 2.57 9.47 11.08
C LEU A 17 2.10 10.43 9.98
N ALA A 18 2.86 10.63 8.91
CA ALA A 18 2.46 11.48 7.79
C ALA A 18 1.15 11.00 7.11
N GLN A 19 0.95 9.68 7.03
CA GLN A 19 -0.29 9.08 6.50
C GLN A 19 -1.47 9.34 7.42
N ALA A 20 -1.31 9.17 8.73
CA ALA A 20 -2.36 9.41 9.71
C ALA A 20 -2.72 10.90 9.81
N GLU A 21 -1.74 11.80 9.82
CA GLU A 21 -1.98 13.26 9.77
C GLU A 21 -2.73 13.65 8.49
N LYS A 22 -2.37 13.09 7.33
CA LYS A 22 -3.08 13.37 6.08
C LYS A 22 -4.55 12.96 6.13
N VAL A 23 -4.86 11.80 6.68
CA VAL A 23 -6.25 11.34 6.86
C VAL A 23 -6.99 12.24 7.85
N LYS A 24 -6.35 12.62 8.95
CA LYS A 24 -6.91 13.58 9.94
C LYS A 24 -7.27 14.91 9.27
N GLU A 25 -6.35 15.50 8.50
CA GLU A 25 -6.60 16.74 7.75
C GLU A 25 -7.82 16.63 6.85
N ILE A 26 -7.89 15.57 6.03
CA ILE A 26 -8.99 15.35 5.09
C ILE A 26 -10.33 15.18 5.83
N LEU A 27 -10.35 14.42 6.95
CA LEU A 27 -11.55 14.21 7.76
C LEU A 27 -12.05 15.53 8.35
N ILE A 28 -11.16 16.32 8.94
CA ILE A 28 -11.52 17.62 9.54
C ILE A 28 -12.04 18.58 8.45
N GLU A 29 -11.34 18.69 7.31
CA GLU A 29 -11.75 19.57 6.21
C GLU A 29 -13.14 19.21 5.68
N LYS A 30 -13.39 17.95 5.42
CA LYS A 30 -14.69 17.46 4.92
C LYS A 30 -15.79 17.65 5.95
N TYR A 31 -15.54 17.33 7.22
CA TYR A 31 -16.48 17.52 8.30
C TYR A 31 -16.88 19.00 8.47
N GLU A 32 -15.92 19.91 8.49
CA GLU A 32 -16.20 21.35 8.59
C GLU A 32 -16.96 21.90 7.36
N LYS A 33 -16.67 21.38 6.17
CA LYS A 33 -17.44 21.71 4.96
C LYS A 33 -18.90 21.26 5.07
N MET A 34 -19.15 20.04 5.54
CA MET A 34 -20.50 19.55 5.81
C MET A 34 -21.23 20.38 6.86
N LYS A 35 -20.51 20.77 7.92
CA LYS A 35 -21.06 21.64 8.98
C LYS A 35 -21.51 23.00 8.43
N LYS A 36 -20.67 23.64 7.59
CA LYS A 36 -21.02 24.91 6.94
C LYS A 36 -22.24 24.81 6.03
N ASN A 37 -22.41 23.69 5.34
CA ASN A 37 -23.51 23.46 4.41
C ASN A 37 -24.77 22.89 5.10
N ASN A 38 -24.73 22.63 6.40
CA ASN A 38 -25.75 21.93 7.16
C ASN A 38 -26.16 20.57 6.55
N ASP A 39 -25.22 19.92 5.87
CA ASP A 39 -25.41 18.66 5.16
C ASP A 39 -24.68 17.52 5.90
N PHE A 40 -25.31 16.98 6.91
CA PHE A 40 -24.80 15.84 7.65
C PHE A 40 -25.32 14.48 7.14
N GLY A 41 -26.06 14.46 6.02
CA GLY A 41 -26.37 13.31 5.17
C GLY A 41 -26.56 11.93 5.81
N GLY A 42 -27.07 11.86 7.04
CA GLY A 42 -27.24 10.59 7.76
C GLY A 42 -26.12 10.24 8.75
N ILE A 43 -25.10 11.07 8.96
CA ILE A 43 -24.11 10.86 10.01
C ILE A 43 -24.76 11.10 11.37
N LYS A 44 -25.02 9.99 12.07
CA LYS A 44 -25.59 10.00 13.44
C LYS A 44 -24.47 9.92 14.48
N GLY A 45 -24.75 10.41 15.68
CA GLY A 45 -23.84 10.27 16.83
C GLY A 45 -22.72 11.30 16.93
N PHE A 46 -22.71 12.34 16.04
CA PHE A 46 -21.88 13.52 16.16
C PHE A 46 -22.73 14.74 16.54
N ASP A 47 -22.18 15.60 17.39
CA ASP A 47 -22.80 16.89 17.68
C ASP A 47 -22.45 17.87 16.55
N LYS A 48 -23.46 18.26 15.78
CA LYS A 48 -23.33 19.15 14.62
C LYS A 48 -22.76 20.52 14.95
N ASN A 49 -22.87 20.95 16.21
CA ASN A 49 -22.41 22.27 16.67
C ASN A 49 -20.96 22.23 17.17
N SER A 50 -20.42 21.06 17.47
CA SER A 50 -19.06 20.89 17.97
C SER A 50 -18.06 20.60 16.83
N PRO A 51 -16.80 21.00 16.96
CA PRO A 51 -15.74 20.62 16.02
C PRO A 51 -15.46 19.11 16.12
N LEU A 52 -14.88 18.57 15.06
CA LEU A 52 -14.32 17.21 15.07
C LEU A 52 -12.90 17.27 15.65
N GLU A 53 -12.69 16.63 16.79
CA GLU A 53 -11.37 16.51 17.42
C GLU A 53 -10.75 15.16 17.08
N ILE A 54 -9.56 15.16 16.52
CA ILE A 54 -8.84 13.94 16.15
C ILE A 54 -7.48 13.91 16.83
N GLU A 55 -7.26 12.88 17.64
CA GLU A 55 -6.00 12.59 18.31
C GLU A 55 -5.27 11.45 17.59
N LEU A 56 -3.96 11.54 17.44
CA LEU A 56 -3.13 10.43 16.96
C LEU A 56 -2.53 9.68 18.15
N LYS A 57 -2.70 8.36 18.15
CA LYS A 57 -2.10 7.45 19.14
C LYS A 57 -1.06 6.58 18.47
N VAL A 58 0.20 6.75 18.88
CA VAL A 58 1.30 5.91 18.40
C VAL A 58 1.29 4.56 19.10
N ILE A 59 1.27 3.49 18.30
CA ILE A 59 1.29 2.10 18.76
C ILE A 59 2.57 1.46 18.26
N ILE A 60 3.35 0.92 19.20
CA ILE A 60 4.60 0.24 18.89
C ILE A 60 4.29 -1.21 18.53
N THR A 61 4.60 -1.60 17.30
CA THR A 61 4.37 -2.97 16.83
C THR A 61 5.59 -3.86 17.03
N LYS A 62 5.40 -5.18 16.99
CA LYS A 62 6.52 -6.14 17.03
C LYS A 62 7.47 -5.94 15.85
N GLY A 63 6.93 -5.61 14.68
CA GLY A 63 7.72 -5.30 13.50
C GLY A 63 8.61 -4.06 13.63
N ASP A 64 8.26 -3.11 14.53
CA ASP A 64 9.08 -1.93 14.82
C ASP A 64 10.23 -2.25 15.79
N LYS A 65 10.06 -3.25 16.67
CA LYS A 65 11.04 -3.64 17.68
C LYS A 65 12.07 -4.65 17.20
N ASP A 66 11.69 -5.52 16.26
CA ASP A 66 12.51 -6.65 15.85
C ASP A 66 13.06 -6.45 14.43
N LEU A 67 14.36 -6.28 14.32
CA LEU A 67 15.08 -6.13 13.03
C LEU A 67 15.61 -7.46 12.49
N ARG A 68 15.33 -8.59 13.17
CA ARG A 68 15.81 -9.93 12.77
C ARG A 68 15.11 -10.40 11.49
N ASP A 69 15.61 -11.47 10.92
CA ASP A 69 15.07 -12.07 9.70
C ASP A 69 13.76 -12.82 9.97
N PHE A 70 12.63 -12.20 9.61
CA PHE A 70 11.29 -12.77 9.82
C PHE A 70 10.93 -13.90 8.85
N THR A 71 11.76 -14.19 7.84
CA THR A 71 11.52 -15.29 6.89
C THR A 71 11.48 -16.66 7.56
N LYS A 72 11.95 -16.75 8.82
CA LYS A 72 12.03 -17.98 9.60
C LYS A 72 10.90 -18.20 10.62
N ILE A 73 9.94 -17.27 10.73
CA ILE A 73 8.83 -17.40 11.67
C ILE A 73 7.69 -18.16 10.99
N LYS A 74 7.52 -19.43 11.34
CA LYS A 74 6.41 -20.26 10.84
C LYS A 74 5.06 -19.70 11.34
N GLY A 75 4.08 -19.55 10.44
CA GLY A 75 2.69 -19.26 10.78
C GLY A 75 2.31 -17.79 10.97
N THR A 76 3.23 -16.83 10.75
CA THR A 76 2.92 -15.40 10.80
C THR A 76 3.52 -14.72 9.57
N THR A 77 2.72 -13.97 8.83
CA THR A 77 3.24 -13.22 7.68
C THR A 77 3.97 -11.96 8.18
N GLN A 78 4.93 -11.45 7.39
CA GLN A 78 5.59 -10.17 7.72
C GLN A 78 4.58 -9.02 7.89
N LYS A 79 3.48 -9.06 7.15
CA LYS A 79 2.41 -8.06 7.21
C LYS A 79 1.70 -8.07 8.56
N ASP A 80 1.46 -9.24 9.14
CA ASP A 80 0.81 -9.39 10.45
C ASP A 80 1.60 -8.71 11.59
N LEU A 81 2.92 -8.67 11.48
CA LEU A 81 3.79 -8.08 12.50
C LEU A 81 3.66 -6.55 12.62
N PHE A 82 3.06 -5.90 11.64
CA PHE A 82 2.89 -4.46 11.61
C PHE A 82 1.48 -3.98 11.90
N VAL A 83 0.50 -4.89 11.94
CA VAL A 83 -0.92 -4.52 12.12
C VAL A 83 -1.56 -5.10 13.38
N LYS A 84 -1.12 -6.26 13.87
CA LYS A 84 -1.76 -7.00 14.99
C LYS A 84 -1.95 -6.20 16.26
N GLU A 85 -0.94 -5.43 16.68
CA GLU A 85 -1.05 -4.61 17.88
C GLU A 85 -2.04 -3.45 17.71
N ILE A 86 -2.13 -2.88 16.51
CA ILE A 86 -3.07 -1.81 16.16
C ILE A 86 -4.49 -2.39 16.15
N GLU A 87 -4.70 -3.54 15.52
CA GLU A 87 -5.98 -4.25 15.46
C GLU A 87 -6.47 -4.64 16.86
N LYS A 88 -5.57 -5.11 17.74
CA LYS A 88 -5.88 -5.39 19.13
C LYS A 88 -6.37 -4.14 19.88
N GLU A 89 -5.65 -3.01 19.77
CA GLU A 89 -6.06 -1.75 20.38
C GLU A 89 -7.44 -1.26 19.88
N MET A 90 -7.76 -1.54 18.61
CA MET A 90 -9.05 -1.21 18.01
C MET A 90 -10.19 -2.09 18.56
N LEU A 91 -9.97 -3.41 18.67
CA LEU A 91 -10.91 -4.34 19.26
C LEU A 91 -11.14 -4.07 20.76
N GLU A 92 -10.13 -3.59 21.48
CA GLU A 92 -10.21 -3.17 22.88
C GLU A 92 -10.80 -1.75 23.06
N ASN A 93 -11.31 -1.11 22.01
CA ASN A 93 -11.88 0.26 22.03
C ASN A 93 -10.91 1.34 22.53
N LYS A 94 -9.60 1.15 22.38
CA LYS A 94 -8.55 2.12 22.74
C LYS A 94 -8.22 3.10 21.63
N ILE A 95 -8.60 2.77 20.40
CA ILE A 95 -8.60 3.60 19.19
C ILE A 95 -9.89 3.38 18.41
N ASP A 96 -10.28 4.34 17.57
CA ASP A 96 -11.52 4.28 16.80
C ASP A 96 -11.26 3.83 15.37
N LEU A 97 -10.15 4.22 14.79
CA LEU A 97 -9.72 3.83 13.45
C LEU A 97 -8.20 3.75 13.35
N ALA A 98 -7.71 3.10 12.30
CA ALA A 98 -6.28 3.01 12.00
C ALA A 98 -6.01 3.30 10.52
N VAL A 99 -4.84 3.89 10.23
CA VAL A 99 -4.42 4.23 8.87
C VAL A 99 -3.24 3.36 8.46
N HIS A 100 -3.37 2.72 7.29
CA HIS A 100 -2.38 1.79 6.77
C HIS A 100 -2.05 2.07 5.30
N SER A 101 -0.87 1.64 4.85
CA SER A 101 -0.62 1.43 3.42
C SER A 101 -1.26 0.12 3.00
N LEU A 102 -2.16 0.13 1.99
CA LEU A 102 -2.91 -1.07 1.60
C LEU A 102 -2.02 -2.26 1.23
N LYS A 103 -0.91 -2.02 0.53
CA LYS A 103 0.05 -3.08 0.13
C LYS A 103 0.64 -3.85 1.31
N ASP A 104 0.67 -3.22 2.50
CA ASP A 104 1.23 -3.81 3.73
C ASP A 104 0.15 -4.50 4.58
N MET A 105 -1.14 -4.43 4.18
CA MET A 105 -2.24 -5.11 4.86
C MET A 105 -2.27 -6.61 4.52
N PRO A 106 -2.59 -7.47 5.51
CA PRO A 106 -2.88 -8.88 5.26
C PRO A 106 -4.06 -9.05 4.29
N GLN A 107 -4.14 -10.21 3.64
CA GLN A 107 -5.28 -10.53 2.76
C GLN A 107 -6.57 -10.73 3.54
N GLN A 108 -6.49 -11.26 4.74
CA GLN A 108 -7.64 -11.44 5.63
C GLN A 108 -7.67 -10.35 6.67
N THR A 109 -8.85 -9.80 6.91
CA THR A 109 -9.12 -8.87 8.00
C THR A 109 -9.64 -9.68 9.18
N PRO A 110 -9.17 -9.46 10.42
CA PRO A 110 -9.70 -10.14 11.61
C PRO A 110 -11.20 -9.91 11.78
N GLU A 111 -11.88 -10.89 12.38
CA GLU A 111 -13.29 -10.78 12.75
C GLU A 111 -13.52 -9.55 13.65
N GLY A 112 -14.63 -8.84 13.41
CA GLY A 112 -14.99 -7.60 14.10
C GLY A 112 -14.31 -6.34 13.58
N LEU A 113 -13.41 -6.44 12.59
CA LEU A 113 -12.78 -5.31 11.93
C LEU A 113 -13.12 -5.26 10.43
N LEU A 114 -13.08 -4.05 9.87
CA LEU A 114 -13.39 -3.77 8.48
C LEU A 114 -12.36 -2.80 7.89
N ASN A 115 -11.86 -3.08 6.69
CA ASN A 115 -11.18 -2.10 5.85
C ASN A 115 -12.24 -1.20 5.22
N ALA A 116 -12.56 -0.11 5.92
CA ALA A 116 -13.80 0.65 5.71
C ALA A 116 -13.71 1.74 4.66
N CYS A 117 -12.49 2.25 4.38
CA CYS A 117 -12.35 3.44 3.54
C CYS A 117 -11.00 3.48 2.83
N PHE A 118 -11.04 3.92 1.56
CA PHE A 118 -9.88 4.11 0.69
C PHE A 118 -9.92 5.53 0.09
N PRO A 119 -9.46 6.54 0.85
CA PRO A 119 -9.74 7.94 0.53
C PRO A 119 -8.95 8.46 -0.67
N MET A 120 -7.82 7.85 -0.99
CA MET A 120 -6.94 8.33 -2.05
C MET A 120 -5.92 7.31 -2.50
N ARG A 121 -5.48 7.44 -3.74
CA ARG A 121 -4.28 6.78 -4.25
C ARG A 121 -3.23 7.80 -4.64
N GLU A 122 -2.03 7.71 -4.11
CA GLU A 122 -0.85 8.41 -4.56
C GLU A 122 -0.19 7.60 -5.69
N ASP A 123 0.77 8.19 -6.40
CA ASP A 123 1.55 7.57 -7.46
C ASP A 123 2.00 6.15 -7.10
N SER A 124 1.48 5.16 -7.85
CA SER A 124 1.70 3.74 -7.56
C SER A 124 3.06 3.23 -8.01
N ARG A 125 3.82 4.00 -8.79
CA ARG A 125 5.11 3.58 -9.34
C ARG A 125 6.14 3.29 -8.25
N ASP A 126 7.13 2.48 -8.63
CA ASP A 126 8.40 2.43 -7.93
C ASP A 126 9.36 3.46 -8.52
N ALA A 127 10.37 3.80 -7.75
CA ALA A 127 11.41 4.74 -8.15
C ALA A 127 12.80 4.23 -7.78
N LEU A 128 13.77 4.53 -8.64
CA LEU A 128 15.17 4.42 -8.31
C LEU A 128 15.60 5.68 -7.55
N VAL A 129 16.39 5.48 -6.51
CA VAL A 129 17.15 6.52 -5.84
C VAL A 129 18.61 6.07 -5.88
N SER A 130 19.41 6.68 -6.73
CA SER A 130 20.85 6.41 -6.84
C SER A 130 21.65 7.40 -5.99
N ARG A 131 22.87 6.98 -5.61
CA ARG A 131 23.73 7.78 -4.73
C ARG A 131 24.22 9.05 -5.42
N ASN A 132 24.59 8.96 -6.71
CA ASN A 132 25.17 10.07 -7.45
C ASN A 132 24.25 10.65 -8.55
N GLY A 133 22.96 10.25 -8.57
CA GLY A 133 21.97 10.80 -9.50
C GLY A 133 21.80 10.02 -10.80
N GLU A 134 22.48 8.87 -10.98
CA GLU A 134 22.39 8.04 -12.19
C GLU A 134 21.01 7.39 -12.35
N LYS A 135 20.55 7.23 -13.58
CA LYS A 135 19.45 6.36 -13.96
C LYS A 135 19.88 4.90 -13.99
N LEU A 136 18.93 3.97 -14.02
CA LEU A 136 19.22 2.54 -14.05
C LEU A 136 20.13 2.15 -15.21
N SER A 137 19.94 2.76 -16.41
CA SER A 137 20.74 2.50 -17.60
C SER A 137 22.19 3.01 -17.49
N GLU A 138 22.43 4.00 -16.63
CA GLU A 138 23.72 4.67 -16.46
C GLU A 138 24.59 4.03 -15.35
N LEU A 139 23.98 3.21 -14.49
CA LEU A 139 24.72 2.51 -13.44
C LEU A 139 25.77 1.55 -14.06
N SER A 140 26.90 1.41 -13.39
CA SER A 140 27.95 0.48 -13.81
C SER A 140 27.46 -0.97 -13.74
N GLU A 141 28.13 -1.87 -14.47
CA GLU A 141 27.94 -3.30 -14.30
C GLU A 141 28.30 -3.72 -12.86
N ASN A 142 27.55 -4.69 -12.34
CA ASN A 142 27.69 -5.15 -10.97
C ASN A 142 27.33 -4.11 -9.88
N SER A 143 26.72 -2.96 -10.23
CA SER A 143 26.22 -2.02 -9.24
C SER A 143 25.29 -2.71 -8.24
N VAL A 144 25.42 -2.35 -6.97
CA VAL A 144 24.67 -2.95 -5.87
C VAL A 144 23.38 -2.19 -5.65
N ILE A 145 22.24 -2.83 -5.95
CA ILE A 145 20.92 -2.24 -5.80
C ILE A 145 20.23 -2.81 -4.53
N GLY A 146 19.83 -1.91 -3.64
CA GLY A 146 19.16 -2.27 -2.38
C GLY A 146 17.65 -2.48 -2.57
N THR A 147 17.16 -3.70 -2.35
CA THR A 147 15.74 -4.01 -2.20
C THR A 147 15.52 -5.24 -1.31
N GLY A 148 14.45 -5.24 -0.52
CA GLY A 148 14.00 -6.43 0.24
C GLY A 148 12.75 -7.08 -0.39
N SER A 149 12.38 -6.69 -1.61
CA SER A 149 11.19 -7.19 -2.30
C SER A 149 11.60 -8.10 -3.46
N ILE A 150 11.16 -9.36 -3.41
CA ILE A 150 11.38 -10.34 -4.49
C ILE A 150 10.82 -9.82 -5.81
N ARG A 151 9.64 -9.21 -5.81
CA ARG A 151 9.07 -8.60 -7.00
C ARG A 151 10.05 -7.58 -7.62
N ARG A 152 10.54 -6.62 -6.82
CA ARG A 152 11.49 -5.59 -7.32
C ARG A 152 12.80 -6.19 -7.80
N GLU A 153 13.31 -7.21 -7.11
CA GLU A 153 14.48 -7.94 -7.54
C GLU A 153 14.29 -8.55 -8.94
N LYS A 154 13.17 -9.27 -9.14
CA LYS A 154 12.86 -9.88 -10.44
C LYS A 154 12.65 -8.85 -11.55
N GLU A 155 11.95 -7.74 -11.26
CA GLU A 155 11.77 -6.64 -12.21
C GLU A 155 13.10 -5.96 -12.57
N LEU A 156 14.00 -5.72 -11.59
CA LEU A 156 15.32 -5.16 -11.85
C LEU A 156 16.15 -6.07 -12.74
N LEU A 157 16.22 -7.37 -12.42
CA LEU A 157 16.99 -8.34 -13.18
C LEU A 157 16.41 -8.59 -14.59
N ASN A 158 15.11 -8.42 -14.76
CA ASN A 158 14.48 -8.43 -16.08
C ASN A 158 14.89 -7.21 -16.93
N LEU A 159 15.02 -6.03 -16.32
CA LEU A 159 15.50 -4.82 -17.01
C LEU A 159 17.02 -4.85 -17.27
N ARG A 160 17.79 -5.32 -16.27
CA ARG A 160 19.25 -5.41 -16.32
C ARG A 160 19.77 -6.59 -15.49
N ASN A 161 20.17 -7.65 -16.16
CA ASN A 161 20.59 -8.91 -15.53
C ASN A 161 22.02 -8.88 -14.93
N ASN A 162 22.80 -7.85 -15.22
CA ASN A 162 24.17 -7.67 -14.71
C ASN A 162 24.26 -6.86 -13.41
N LEU A 163 23.15 -6.65 -12.72
CA LEU A 163 23.08 -5.96 -11.43
C LEU A 163 23.28 -6.93 -10.26
N LYS A 164 23.81 -6.42 -9.14
CA LYS A 164 23.87 -7.15 -7.87
C LYS A 164 22.73 -6.68 -6.95
N ILE A 165 21.83 -7.57 -6.62
CA ILE A 165 20.72 -7.27 -5.70
C ILE A 165 21.12 -7.63 -4.27
N LYS A 166 21.03 -6.67 -3.36
CA LYS A 166 21.33 -6.84 -1.93
C LYS A 166 20.12 -6.43 -1.08
N ALA A 167 19.76 -7.27 -0.12
CA ALA A 167 18.66 -6.98 0.77
C ALA A 167 18.89 -5.70 1.58
N ILE A 168 17.89 -4.81 1.65
CA ILE A 168 17.90 -3.60 2.46
C ILE A 168 16.69 -3.56 3.37
N ARG A 169 16.87 -3.21 4.63
CA ARG A 169 15.81 -3.10 5.64
C ARG A 169 15.86 -1.74 6.34
N GLY A 170 14.75 -1.43 7.02
CA GLY A 170 14.53 -0.18 7.72
C GLY A 170 13.42 0.66 7.08
N ASN A 171 13.07 1.76 7.72
CA ASN A 171 12.18 2.77 7.15
C ASN A 171 12.86 3.56 6.03
N ILE A 172 12.13 4.46 5.37
CA ILE A 172 12.66 5.25 4.22
C ILE A 172 13.95 5.99 4.60
N HIS A 173 13.97 6.68 5.72
CA HIS A 173 15.15 7.46 6.16
C HIS A 173 16.36 6.55 6.45
N THR A 174 16.14 5.42 7.11
CA THR A 174 17.21 4.43 7.37
C THR A 174 17.79 3.90 6.05
N ARG A 175 16.93 3.62 5.05
CA ARG A 175 17.40 3.12 3.74
C ARG A 175 18.15 4.19 2.96
N LEU A 176 17.68 5.44 2.99
CA LEU A 176 18.39 6.56 2.38
C LEU A 176 19.73 6.81 3.04
N LYS A 177 19.78 6.74 4.38
CA LYS A 177 21.06 6.85 5.10
C LYS A 177 22.06 5.77 4.65
N LYS A 178 21.64 4.51 4.54
CA LYS A 178 22.50 3.42 4.05
C LYS A 178 22.99 3.65 2.61
N LEU A 179 22.15 4.25 1.76
CA LEU A 179 22.56 4.66 0.41
C LEU A 179 23.64 5.77 0.48
N ASP A 180 23.39 6.80 1.30
CA ASP A 180 24.29 7.95 1.47
C ASP A 180 25.64 7.51 2.12
N ASP A 181 25.59 6.54 3.03
CA ASP A 181 26.78 5.91 3.64
C ASP A 181 27.56 4.99 2.65
N GLY A 182 27.06 4.77 1.42
CA GLY A 182 27.76 4.01 0.37
C GLY A 182 27.62 2.49 0.46
N GLU A 183 26.66 1.97 1.27
CA GLU A 183 26.41 0.52 1.34
C GLU A 183 25.75 -0.02 0.05
N TYR A 184 25.19 0.86 -0.78
CA TYR A 184 24.50 0.60 -2.05
C TYR A 184 24.82 1.70 -3.06
N ASP A 185 24.76 1.37 -4.34
CA ASP A 185 24.87 2.35 -5.44
C ASP A 185 23.50 2.98 -5.75
N ALA A 186 22.43 2.20 -5.60
CA ALA A 186 21.06 2.67 -5.68
C ALA A 186 20.13 1.83 -4.79
N ILE A 187 18.93 2.33 -4.53
CA ILE A 187 17.86 1.61 -3.84
C ILE A 187 16.52 1.81 -4.57
N VAL A 188 15.59 0.85 -4.45
CA VAL A 188 14.25 0.99 -5.02
C VAL A 188 13.23 1.24 -3.90
N LEU A 189 12.51 2.36 -4.04
CA LEU A 189 11.47 2.78 -3.09
C LEU A 189 10.15 3.05 -3.83
N ALA A 190 9.03 3.01 -3.11
CA ALA A 190 7.74 3.43 -3.66
C ALA A 190 7.66 4.96 -3.72
N VAL A 191 7.28 5.51 -4.87
CA VAL A 191 7.09 6.95 -5.08
C VAL A 191 6.14 7.53 -4.03
N ALA A 192 5.00 6.88 -3.80
CA ALA A 192 4.02 7.31 -2.80
C ALA A 192 4.62 7.50 -1.40
N GLY A 193 5.57 6.65 -1.01
CA GLY A 193 6.26 6.78 0.27
C GLY A 193 7.16 8.01 0.33
N LEU A 194 7.97 8.22 -0.71
CA LEU A 194 8.88 9.37 -0.82
C LEU A 194 8.12 10.71 -0.84
N LYS A 195 7.03 10.78 -1.64
CA LYS A 195 6.20 11.99 -1.71
C LYS A 195 5.56 12.33 -0.36
N ARG A 196 5.02 11.33 0.35
CA ARG A 196 4.34 11.54 1.64
C ARG A 196 5.26 12.07 2.75
N VAL A 197 6.54 11.78 2.66
CA VAL A 197 7.55 12.29 3.62
C VAL A 197 8.37 13.46 3.08
N GLY A 198 7.97 14.07 1.95
CA GLY A 198 8.63 15.24 1.38
C GLY A 198 9.99 14.96 0.73
N LEU A 199 10.27 13.71 0.35
CA LEU A 199 11.57 13.28 -0.20
C LEU A 199 11.50 12.94 -1.71
N ALA A 200 10.51 13.49 -2.43
CA ALA A 200 10.38 13.27 -3.88
C ALA A 200 11.59 13.77 -4.68
N ASN A 201 12.30 14.77 -4.18
CA ASN A 201 13.53 15.30 -4.78
C ASN A 201 14.70 14.31 -4.77
N ARG A 202 14.64 13.21 -4.00
CA ARG A 202 15.62 12.13 -3.98
C ARG A 202 15.45 11.14 -5.13
N ILE A 203 14.31 11.19 -5.85
CA ILE A 203 14.03 10.28 -6.97
C ILE A 203 14.93 10.64 -8.16
N THR A 204 15.70 9.68 -8.61
CA THR A 204 16.55 9.80 -9.81
C THR A 204 15.86 9.28 -11.07
N GLU A 205 15.00 8.26 -10.92
CA GLU A 205 14.20 7.72 -12.01
C GLU A 205 12.86 7.17 -11.51
N TYR A 206 11.78 7.48 -12.25
CA TYR A 206 10.46 6.88 -12.05
C TYR A 206 10.34 5.69 -12.99
N PHE A 207 10.08 4.51 -12.46
CA PHE A 207 9.86 3.34 -13.32
C PHE A 207 8.45 3.38 -13.94
N ASP A 208 8.41 3.06 -15.23
CA ASP A 208 7.13 2.87 -15.93
C ASP A 208 6.44 1.59 -15.48
N THR A 209 5.11 1.63 -15.31
CA THR A 209 4.34 0.50 -14.80
C THR A 209 4.28 -0.70 -15.74
N ASP A 210 4.57 -0.53 -17.03
CA ASP A 210 4.59 -1.63 -18.00
C ASP A 210 5.90 -2.42 -17.92
N SER A 211 6.99 -1.73 -17.67
CA SER A 211 8.33 -2.33 -17.55
C SER A 211 8.68 -2.73 -16.10
N PHE A 212 8.05 -2.09 -15.11
CA PHE A 212 8.31 -2.33 -13.69
C PHE A 212 7.01 -2.25 -12.91
N MET A 213 6.29 -3.37 -12.82
CA MET A 213 4.96 -3.44 -12.25
C MET A 213 4.98 -3.21 -10.74
N PRO A 214 4.18 -2.27 -10.19
CA PRO A 214 4.12 -2.01 -8.76
C PRO A 214 3.47 -3.16 -7.96
N ALA A 215 3.64 -3.13 -6.64
CA ALA A 215 2.92 -4.05 -5.76
C ALA A 215 1.41 -3.77 -5.77
N PRO A 216 0.55 -4.81 -5.68
CA PRO A 216 -0.88 -4.62 -5.53
C PRO A 216 -1.21 -3.70 -4.34
N GLY A 217 -2.06 -2.69 -4.55
CA GLY A 217 -2.43 -1.70 -3.54
C GLY A 217 -1.37 -0.62 -3.27
N GLN A 218 -0.27 -0.56 -4.03
CA GLN A 218 0.75 0.48 -3.84
C GLN A 218 0.17 1.87 -4.10
N GLY A 219 0.44 2.80 -3.19
CA GLY A 219 -0.08 4.17 -3.23
C GLY A 219 -1.42 4.36 -2.53
N ILE A 220 -2.22 3.31 -2.33
CA ILE A 220 -3.52 3.40 -1.67
C ILE A 220 -3.36 3.44 -0.15
N LEU A 221 -4.08 4.37 0.50
CA LEU A 221 -4.32 4.34 1.94
C LEU A 221 -5.55 3.48 2.24
N CYS A 222 -5.46 2.70 3.31
CA CYS A 222 -6.55 1.90 3.85
C CYS A 222 -6.86 2.35 5.27
N ILE A 223 -8.11 2.68 5.53
CA ILE A 223 -8.58 3.03 6.87
C ILE A 223 -9.41 1.86 7.39
N GLN A 224 -8.96 1.33 8.52
CA GLN A 224 -9.59 0.21 9.21
C GLN A 224 -10.36 0.72 10.43
N CYS A 225 -11.54 0.14 10.71
CA CYS A 225 -12.32 0.42 11.90
C CYS A 225 -13.05 -0.85 12.37
N ARG A 226 -13.74 -0.76 13.51
CA ARG A 226 -14.63 -1.85 13.95
C ARG A 226 -15.83 -1.99 13.02
N GLU A 227 -16.20 -3.22 12.72
CA GLU A 227 -17.33 -3.56 11.85
C GLU A 227 -18.65 -3.04 12.37
N ASN A 228 -18.87 -3.11 13.70
CA ASN A 228 -20.09 -2.69 14.38
C ASN A 228 -20.13 -1.19 14.76
N ASP A 229 -19.09 -0.41 14.44
CA ASP A 229 -19.03 1.03 14.72
C ASP A 229 -19.68 1.84 13.60
N GLU A 230 -21.01 1.85 13.56
CA GLU A 230 -21.79 2.57 12.53
C GLU A 230 -21.42 4.06 12.48
N LYS A 231 -21.13 4.68 13.64
CA LYS A 231 -20.76 6.08 13.74
C LYS A 231 -19.47 6.38 12.97
N ILE A 232 -18.42 5.60 13.20
CA ILE A 232 -17.12 5.76 12.52
C ILE A 232 -17.26 5.41 11.04
N ARG A 233 -17.96 4.34 10.69
CA ARG A 233 -18.19 3.94 9.29
C ARG A 233 -18.85 5.05 8.48
N LYS A 234 -19.92 5.67 9.03
CA LYS A 234 -20.60 6.79 8.38
C LYS A 234 -19.71 8.03 8.24
N LEU A 235 -18.85 8.30 9.22
CA LEU A 235 -17.86 9.36 9.08
C LEU A 235 -16.86 9.07 7.97
N LEU A 236 -16.40 7.83 7.84
CA LEU A 236 -15.43 7.44 6.82
C LEU A 236 -16.00 7.49 5.40
N GLU A 237 -17.31 7.28 5.22
CA GLU A 237 -17.99 7.41 3.92
C GLU A 237 -17.77 8.80 3.28
N ILE A 238 -17.62 9.88 4.08
CA ILE A 238 -17.44 11.25 3.55
C ILE A 238 -16.10 11.47 2.84
N ILE A 239 -15.12 10.63 3.12
CA ILE A 239 -13.79 10.71 2.52
C ILE A 239 -13.45 9.52 1.63
N ASN A 240 -14.34 8.53 1.53
CA ASN A 240 -14.12 7.39 0.65
C ASN A 240 -14.14 7.81 -0.82
N ASP A 241 -13.26 7.23 -1.62
CA ASP A 241 -13.26 7.38 -3.07
C ASP A 241 -13.65 6.05 -3.72
N ASP A 242 -14.81 6.01 -4.36
CA ASP A 242 -15.36 4.79 -4.98
C ASP A 242 -14.47 4.26 -6.12
N LYS A 243 -13.74 5.14 -6.82
CA LYS A 243 -12.76 4.70 -7.83
C LYS A 243 -11.59 3.99 -7.16
N VAL A 244 -11.07 4.55 -6.06
CA VAL A 244 -9.98 3.92 -5.31
C VAL A 244 -10.44 2.62 -4.67
N THR A 245 -11.69 2.55 -4.19
CA THR A 245 -12.29 1.32 -3.68
C THR A 245 -12.33 0.22 -4.74
N ALA A 246 -12.80 0.53 -5.95
CA ALA A 246 -12.81 -0.44 -7.04
C ALA A 246 -11.39 -0.89 -7.46
N MET A 247 -10.42 0.04 -7.50
CA MET A 247 -9.00 -0.30 -7.71
C MET A 247 -8.47 -1.23 -6.64
N CYS A 248 -8.78 -0.93 -5.36
CA CYS A 248 -8.39 -1.76 -4.22
C CYS A 248 -8.95 -3.18 -4.34
N GLU A 249 -10.23 -3.32 -4.62
CA GLU A 249 -10.90 -4.62 -4.76
C GLU A 249 -10.30 -5.46 -5.90
N ALA A 250 -10.04 -4.85 -7.06
CA ALA A 250 -9.42 -5.53 -8.19
C ALA A 250 -8.00 -6.02 -7.85
N GLU A 251 -7.15 -5.13 -7.34
CA GLU A 251 -5.75 -5.46 -7.06
C GLU A 251 -5.61 -6.47 -5.90
N ARG A 252 -6.47 -6.39 -4.88
CA ARG A 252 -6.49 -7.38 -3.80
C ARG A 252 -7.00 -8.75 -4.26
N GLU A 253 -8.06 -8.79 -5.08
CA GLU A 253 -8.56 -10.06 -5.65
C GLU A 253 -7.48 -10.72 -6.53
N PHE A 254 -6.81 -9.94 -7.40
CA PHE A 254 -5.68 -10.44 -8.18
C PHE A 254 -4.60 -11.03 -7.27
N SER A 255 -4.17 -10.28 -6.26
CA SER A 255 -3.15 -10.74 -5.31
C SER A 255 -3.56 -12.01 -4.57
N LYS A 256 -4.84 -12.15 -4.20
CA LYS A 256 -5.39 -13.31 -3.50
C LYS A 256 -5.32 -14.58 -4.35
N ILE A 257 -5.60 -14.49 -5.66
CA ILE A 257 -5.61 -15.64 -6.58
C ILE A 257 -4.21 -16.25 -6.75
N PHE A 258 -3.15 -15.44 -6.61
CA PHE A 258 -1.76 -15.88 -6.67
C PHE A 258 -1.15 -16.15 -5.28
N ASP A 259 -1.98 -16.33 -4.25
CA ASP A 259 -1.51 -16.46 -2.86
C ASP A 259 -0.47 -15.38 -2.51
N GLY A 260 -0.73 -14.16 -2.98
CA GLY A 260 0.19 -13.03 -2.98
C GLY A 260 0.67 -12.62 -1.61
N GLY A 261 1.44 -13.49 -0.99
CA GLY A 261 2.26 -13.21 0.19
C GLY A 261 3.51 -12.38 -0.19
N CYS A 262 4.35 -12.09 0.81
CA CYS A 262 5.59 -11.35 0.60
C CYS A 262 6.61 -12.09 -0.30
N HIS A 263 6.41 -13.37 -0.57
CA HIS A 263 7.33 -14.25 -1.30
C HIS A 263 6.91 -14.51 -2.75
N THR A 264 5.71 -14.11 -3.14
CA THR A 264 5.22 -14.30 -4.52
C THR A 264 5.58 -13.07 -5.35
N PRO A 265 6.34 -13.22 -6.45
CA PRO A 265 6.76 -12.10 -7.29
C PRO A 265 5.64 -11.65 -8.23
N ILE A 266 4.59 -11.07 -7.66
CA ILE A 266 3.45 -10.50 -8.38
C ILE A 266 3.46 -8.98 -8.34
N GLY A 267 3.00 -8.37 -9.41
CA GLY A 267 2.71 -6.96 -9.50
C GLY A 267 1.33 -6.71 -10.08
N CYS A 268 0.71 -5.61 -9.72
CA CYS A 268 -0.59 -5.23 -10.25
C CYS A 268 -0.77 -3.71 -10.19
N SER A 269 -1.40 -3.16 -11.22
CA SER A 269 -1.75 -1.74 -11.29
C SER A 269 -3.09 -1.57 -11.97
N SER A 270 -3.90 -0.67 -11.46
CA SER A 270 -5.21 -0.35 -12.02
C SER A 270 -5.39 1.14 -12.25
N VAL A 271 -6.19 1.47 -13.27
CA VAL A 271 -6.63 2.82 -13.59
C VAL A 271 -8.10 2.79 -13.92
N ILE A 272 -8.86 3.79 -13.47
CA ILE A 272 -10.27 3.96 -13.82
C ILE A 272 -10.45 5.19 -14.71
N ASP A 273 -11.04 4.95 -15.87
CA ASP A 273 -11.44 5.97 -16.82
C ASP A 273 -12.96 5.83 -17.09
N GLY A 274 -13.74 6.80 -16.61
CA GLY A 274 -15.20 6.73 -16.62
C GLY A 274 -15.72 5.50 -15.88
N ASN A 275 -16.34 4.58 -16.59
CA ASN A 275 -16.85 3.30 -16.07
C ASN A 275 -15.94 2.11 -16.39
N THR A 276 -14.78 2.36 -17.01
CA THR A 276 -13.83 1.32 -17.39
C THR A 276 -12.73 1.20 -16.35
N LEU A 277 -12.55 0.00 -15.83
CA LEU A 277 -11.40 -0.42 -15.05
C LEU A 277 -10.38 -1.07 -15.98
N LYS A 278 -9.21 -0.46 -16.16
CA LYS A 278 -8.05 -1.08 -16.80
C LYS A 278 -7.17 -1.69 -15.72
N LEU A 279 -6.88 -2.97 -15.82
CA LEU A 279 -6.11 -3.72 -14.85
C LEU A 279 -4.93 -4.39 -15.55
N LYS A 280 -3.73 -4.08 -15.08
CA LYS A 280 -2.47 -4.69 -15.49
C LYS A 280 -1.99 -5.63 -14.41
N GLY A 281 -1.53 -6.81 -14.78
CA GLY A 281 -0.98 -7.81 -13.85
C GLY A 281 0.31 -8.39 -14.37
N MET A 282 1.21 -8.66 -13.45
CA MET A 282 2.49 -9.33 -13.70
C MET A 282 2.68 -10.46 -12.70
N TYR A 283 3.16 -11.58 -13.19
CA TYR A 283 3.67 -12.69 -12.42
C TYR A 283 5.05 -13.08 -12.97
N ASN A 284 5.99 -13.32 -12.06
CA ASN A 284 7.30 -13.83 -12.48
C ASN A 284 7.39 -15.32 -12.10
N ASP A 285 7.29 -16.16 -13.11
CA ASP A 285 7.48 -17.59 -12.98
C ASP A 285 8.91 -17.99 -13.27
N ASN A 286 9.63 -18.46 -12.26
CA ASN A 286 11.01 -18.98 -12.37
C ASN A 286 11.99 -18.11 -13.18
N GLY A 287 11.78 -16.78 -13.16
CA GLY A 287 12.59 -15.81 -13.91
C GLY A 287 11.95 -15.30 -15.19
N ARG A 288 10.85 -15.93 -15.65
CA ARG A 288 10.05 -15.45 -16.78
C ARG A 288 9.00 -14.46 -16.31
N ARG A 289 8.97 -13.29 -16.90
CA ARG A 289 7.98 -12.25 -16.66
C ARG A 289 6.76 -12.46 -17.55
N ILE A 290 5.63 -12.87 -16.96
CA ILE A 290 4.33 -12.96 -17.63
C ILE A 290 3.57 -11.66 -17.31
N PHE A 291 3.18 -10.93 -18.35
CA PHE A 291 2.45 -9.66 -18.22
C PHE A 291 1.20 -9.68 -19.08
N LYS A 292 0.09 -9.24 -18.52
CA LYS A 292 -1.21 -9.08 -19.23
C LYS A 292 -1.90 -7.81 -18.77
N GLU A 293 -2.72 -7.28 -19.68
CA GLU A 293 -3.64 -6.18 -19.41
C GLU A 293 -5.05 -6.57 -19.85
N ILE A 294 -6.05 -6.18 -19.07
CA ILE A 294 -7.46 -6.38 -19.39
C ILE A 294 -8.26 -5.14 -18.98
N ALA A 295 -9.34 -4.88 -19.72
CA ALA A 295 -10.35 -3.88 -19.37
C ALA A 295 -11.64 -4.57 -18.93
N GLY A 296 -12.32 -3.98 -17.95
CA GLY A 296 -13.60 -4.44 -17.43
C GLY A 296 -14.45 -3.29 -16.88
N ASN A 297 -15.62 -3.61 -16.35
CA ASN A 297 -16.48 -2.63 -15.72
C ASN A 297 -16.00 -2.37 -14.27
N ARG A 298 -15.88 -1.10 -13.88
CA ARG A 298 -15.49 -0.72 -12.52
C ARG A 298 -16.46 -1.21 -11.43
N GLU A 299 -17.71 -1.49 -11.79
CA GLU A 299 -18.70 -2.05 -10.86
C GLU A 299 -18.46 -3.55 -10.57
N ASN A 300 -17.63 -4.22 -11.38
CA ASN A 300 -17.29 -5.63 -11.23
C ASN A 300 -15.76 -5.85 -11.16
N PRO A 301 -15.05 -5.18 -10.22
CA PRO A 301 -13.59 -5.18 -10.18
C PRO A 301 -13.00 -6.56 -9.92
N LYS A 302 -13.64 -7.36 -9.08
CA LYS A 302 -13.20 -8.73 -8.78
C LYS A 302 -13.28 -9.66 -9.98
N GLU A 303 -14.35 -9.57 -10.78
CA GLU A 303 -14.50 -10.36 -12.01
C GLU A 303 -13.38 -10.02 -13.00
N THR A 304 -13.06 -8.74 -13.15
CA THR A 304 -11.95 -8.29 -13.99
C THR A 304 -10.62 -8.88 -13.51
N ALA A 305 -10.35 -8.87 -12.21
CA ALA A 305 -9.15 -9.46 -11.63
C ALA A 305 -9.05 -10.97 -11.84
N GLN A 306 -10.17 -11.69 -11.70
CA GLN A 306 -10.24 -13.14 -11.92
C GLN A 306 -9.95 -13.51 -13.39
N LYS A 307 -10.50 -12.73 -14.34
CA LYS A 307 -10.20 -12.90 -15.77
C LYS A 307 -8.72 -12.69 -16.06
N LEU A 308 -8.12 -11.61 -15.54
CA LEU A 308 -6.70 -11.31 -15.70
C LEU A 308 -5.81 -12.43 -15.15
N ALA A 309 -6.10 -12.88 -13.93
CA ALA A 309 -5.34 -13.95 -13.29
C ALA A 309 -5.44 -15.27 -14.08
N LYS A 310 -6.61 -15.57 -14.62
CA LYS A 310 -6.82 -16.75 -15.49
C LYS A 310 -5.99 -16.68 -16.77
N GLU A 311 -5.90 -15.52 -17.41
CA GLU A 311 -5.09 -15.34 -18.61
C GLU A 311 -3.58 -15.50 -18.32
N ILE A 312 -3.10 -15.00 -17.18
CA ILE A 312 -1.71 -15.16 -16.75
C ILE A 312 -1.42 -16.65 -16.45
N LYS A 313 -2.29 -17.35 -15.69
CA LYS A 313 -2.11 -18.77 -15.35
C LYS A 313 -2.16 -19.69 -16.56
N LYS A 314 -2.95 -19.38 -17.59
CA LYS A 314 -2.95 -20.16 -18.84
C LYS A 314 -1.61 -20.08 -19.57
N GLU A 315 -0.88 -18.99 -19.46
CA GLU A 315 0.42 -18.81 -20.11
C GLU A 315 1.53 -19.54 -19.35
N GLU A 316 1.37 -19.63 -18.00
CA GLU A 316 2.23 -20.45 -17.14
C GLU A 316 2.19 -21.94 -17.55
N ILE A 317 0.99 -22.52 -17.74
CA ILE A 317 0.79 -23.94 -18.06
C ILE A 317 1.28 -24.31 -19.46
N LYS A 318 1.15 -23.45 -20.45
CA LYS A 318 1.53 -23.76 -21.84
C LYS A 318 3.01 -24.10 -22.02
N ASP A 319 3.86 -23.66 -21.11
CA ASP A 319 5.30 -23.89 -21.19
C ASP A 319 5.76 -25.11 -20.37
N GLU A 320 4.93 -25.65 -19.49
CA GLU A 320 5.22 -26.93 -18.82
C GLU A 320 4.95 -28.14 -19.73
N GLU A 321 4.18 -27.94 -20.82
CA GLU A 321 3.80 -28.98 -21.79
C GLU A 321 4.65 -28.93 -23.11
N GLY A 322 5.54 -27.97 -23.29
CA GLY A 322 6.39 -27.78 -24.47
C GLY A 322 7.87 -27.96 -24.17
#